data_fc4a46ef7a67bbacbd64283c7c1262e8
#
_entry.id   fc4a46ef7a67bbacbd64283c7c1262e8
#
_cell.length_a   1.000
_cell.length_b   1.000
_cell.length_c   1.000
_cell.angle_alpha   90.00
_cell.angle_beta   90.00
_cell.angle_gamma   90.00
#
_symmetry.space_group_name_H-M   'P 1'
#
loop_
_entity.id
_entity.type
_entity.pdbx_description
1 polymer ?
#
loop_
_entity_poly.entity_id
_entity_poly.type
_entity_poly.pdbx_seq_one_letter_code
_entity_poly.pdbx_strand_id
1 'polypeptide(L)'
;MNSKATSRLKKLIQFASLGLICSAIAACSTAPISNNQPIAAHAYAPFSYKQAELEKLIQWDVEGKLAVYVDDKNNSGLLTWRQRSASFYLLINGPLGSGQLHIEGTPDLVVATSNKGQVEATSIEALFEEEFDWQFPMQELRYWARGIPQPDTLAKITYNSAGEAATIEQAGWLVTYHSYSNVNGLPMPKKIEIVGADIRLVLVLKSWLNLLPFPRLNPSFTPTLSPE
;
A
#
# COMPACT_ATOMS: atom_id res chain seq x y z
N MET A 1 9.08 -56.08 42.60
CA MET A 1 10.18 -56.50 43.49
C MET A 1 10.99 -55.27 43.80
N ASN A 2 10.81 -54.89 45.04
CA ASN A 2 11.80 -54.39 45.94
C ASN A 2 12.56 -53.14 45.57
N SER A 3 12.63 -52.20 46.30
CA SER A 3 12.53 -51.97 47.73
C SER A 3 13.39 -50.80 48.15
N LYS A 4 12.79 -49.94 48.88
CA LYS A 4 13.31 -49.34 50.11
C LYS A 4 14.34 -48.21 49.88
N ALA A 5 14.03 -47.10 50.29
CA ALA A 5 13.66 -46.56 51.59
C ALA A 5 14.81 -45.90 52.33
N THR A 6 14.47 -44.76 52.83
CA THR A 6 14.84 -44.21 54.15
C THR A 6 16.30 -43.74 54.28
N SER A 7 16.63 -42.75 54.95
CA SER A 7 16.01 -41.96 56.02
C SER A 7 17.02 -40.97 56.60
N ARG A 8 16.48 -39.90 57.12
CA ARG A 8 16.91 -39.30 58.38
C ARG A 8 18.29 -38.62 58.40
N LEU A 9 18.55 -37.63 59.11
CA LEU A 9 17.96 -36.95 60.25
C LEU A 9 18.90 -35.83 60.69
N LYS A 10 18.37 -34.67 60.98
CA LYS A 10 18.71 -33.79 62.11
C LYS A 10 20.19 -33.57 62.52
N LYS A 11 20.53 -32.30 62.63
CA LYS A 11 20.88 -31.58 63.89
C LYS A 11 21.47 -30.23 63.46
N LEU A 12 20.87 -29.16 63.80
CA LEU A 12 20.85 -28.38 65.05
C LEU A 12 22.21 -28.01 65.58
N ILE A 13 22.39 -26.74 65.72
CA ILE A 13 22.97 -25.98 66.87
C ILE A 13 23.84 -24.85 66.32
N GLN A 14 23.33 -23.62 66.36
CA GLN A 14 23.53 -22.55 67.34
C GLN A 14 24.97 -22.01 67.41
N PHE A 15 25.15 -20.78 67.19
CA PHE A 15 25.58 -19.66 68.05
C PHE A 15 25.98 -18.51 67.14
N ALA A 16 25.24 -17.45 67.08
CA ALA A 16 25.27 -16.24 67.88
C ALA A 16 26.46 -15.31 67.59
N SER A 17 26.02 -14.16 67.27
CA SER A 17 26.50 -12.84 67.65
C SER A 17 27.30 -11.98 66.62
N LEU A 18 26.69 -10.87 66.41
CA LEU A 18 27.22 -9.51 66.44
C LEU A 18 28.03 -9.03 65.22
N GLY A 19 27.44 -8.09 64.48
CA GLY A 19 28.17 -7.31 63.52
C GLY A 19 27.25 -6.44 62.70
N LEU A 20 26.72 -5.40 63.29
CA LEU A 20 26.01 -4.30 62.66
C LEU A 20 26.97 -3.55 61.73
N ILE A 21 26.81 -3.65 60.42
CA ILE A 21 27.28 -2.62 59.49
C ILE A 21 26.22 -2.40 58.43
N CYS A 22 25.57 -1.29 58.56
CA CYS A 22 24.67 -0.69 57.60
C CYS A 22 25.49 -0.23 56.38
N SER A 23 25.34 -0.89 55.23
CA SER A 23 25.80 -0.38 53.95
C SER A 23 24.60 -0.32 53.02
N ALA A 24 24.00 0.85 52.98
CA ALA A 24 22.99 1.21 51.96
C ALA A 24 23.67 1.22 50.59
N ILE A 25 23.56 0.13 49.84
CA ILE A 25 23.87 0.12 48.42
C ILE A 25 22.61 0.61 47.71
N ALA A 26 22.64 1.91 47.34
CA ALA A 26 21.69 2.45 46.40
C ALA A 26 21.91 1.73 45.05
N ALA A 27 21.13 0.70 44.80
CA ALA A 27 21.03 0.09 43.48
C ALA A 27 20.29 1.06 42.59
N CYS A 28 21.01 1.89 41.82
CA CYS A 28 20.49 2.53 40.62
C CYS A 28 20.12 1.41 39.64
N SER A 29 18.88 0.94 39.71
CA SER A 29 18.33 0.12 38.64
C SER A 29 18.10 1.05 37.44
N THR A 30 19.08 1.10 36.54
CA THR A 30 18.85 1.56 35.19
C THR A 30 17.94 0.52 34.52
N ALA A 31 16.64 0.75 34.61
CA ALA A 31 15.69 0.06 33.77
C ALA A 31 16.09 0.31 32.31
N PRO A 32 16.17 -0.72 31.46
CA PRO A 32 16.34 -0.48 30.03
C PRO A 32 15.14 0.33 29.57
N ILE A 33 15.42 1.53 29.02
CA ILE A 33 14.41 2.32 28.37
C ILE A 33 13.97 1.49 27.16
N SER A 34 12.83 0.81 27.32
CA SER A 34 12.12 0.21 26.20
C SER A 34 11.71 1.37 25.29
N ASN A 35 12.44 1.55 24.19
CA ASN A 35 12.10 2.50 23.13
C ASN A 35 10.86 2.06 22.34
N ASN A 36 9.88 1.44 23.00
CA ASN A 36 8.52 1.30 22.50
C ASN A 36 7.69 2.55 22.83
N GLN A 37 8.24 3.72 22.57
CA GLN A 37 7.39 4.88 22.42
C GLN A 37 6.63 4.71 21.10
N PRO A 38 5.29 4.80 21.12
CA PRO A 38 4.54 4.99 19.88
C PRO A 38 5.17 6.20 19.18
N ILE A 39 5.59 5.99 17.93
CA ILE A 39 6.17 7.07 17.11
C ILE A 39 5.17 8.22 17.15
N ALA A 40 5.60 9.30 17.77
CA ALA A 40 4.73 10.42 18.11
C ALA A 40 4.02 10.95 16.86
N ALA A 41 2.79 11.41 17.03
CA ALA A 41 1.90 12.01 16.03
C ALA A 41 2.55 13.10 15.13
N HIS A 42 3.76 13.53 15.43
CA HIS A 42 4.51 14.55 14.67
C HIS A 42 5.13 14.01 13.36
N ALA A 43 5.25 12.68 13.19
CA ALA A 43 5.73 12.09 11.93
C ALA A 43 4.63 12.08 10.84
N TYR A 44 3.37 12.30 11.21
CA TYR A 44 2.23 12.24 10.29
C TYR A 44 1.97 13.55 9.53
N ALA A 45 2.42 14.68 10.03
CA ALA A 45 2.19 15.98 9.39
C ALA A 45 2.78 16.06 7.96
N PRO A 46 4.02 15.60 7.69
CA PRO A 46 4.57 15.60 6.33
C PRO A 46 3.80 14.67 5.38
N PHE A 47 3.30 13.53 5.89
CA PHE A 47 2.53 12.58 5.07
C PHE A 47 1.14 13.14 4.74
N SER A 48 0.42 13.69 5.70
CA SER A 48 -0.91 14.24 5.47
C SER A 48 -0.89 15.37 4.43
N TYR A 49 0.16 16.20 4.43
CA TYR A 49 0.35 17.20 3.39
C TYR A 49 0.61 16.59 2.02
N LYS A 50 1.53 15.63 1.93
CA LYS A 50 1.83 14.93 0.68
C LYS A 50 0.65 14.11 0.18
N GLN A 51 -0.09 13.47 1.08
CA GLN A 51 -1.32 12.76 0.75
C GLN A 51 -2.34 13.70 0.11
N ALA A 52 -2.59 14.86 0.70
CA ALA A 52 -3.51 15.86 0.15
C ALA A 52 -3.08 16.37 -1.24
N GLU A 53 -1.78 16.47 -1.53
CA GLU A 53 -1.30 16.80 -2.88
C GLU A 53 -1.46 15.63 -3.85
N LEU A 54 -1.22 14.39 -3.41
CA LEU A 54 -1.42 13.18 -4.22
C LEU A 54 -2.90 12.95 -4.54
N GLU A 55 -3.80 13.25 -3.62
CA GLU A 55 -5.25 13.17 -3.82
C GLU A 55 -5.74 14.13 -4.91
N LYS A 56 -5.11 15.30 -5.05
CA LYS A 56 -5.43 16.28 -6.08
C LYS A 56 -5.03 15.84 -7.49
N LEU A 57 -4.14 14.86 -7.62
CA LEU A 57 -3.71 14.36 -8.93
C LEU A 57 -4.83 13.55 -9.56
N ILE A 58 -5.57 14.13 -10.48
CA ILE A 58 -6.65 13.47 -11.23
C ILE A 58 -6.22 13.01 -12.61
N GLN A 59 -5.09 13.51 -13.12
CA GLN A 59 -4.53 13.11 -14.40
C GLN A 59 -3.06 12.74 -14.20
N TRP A 60 -2.69 11.59 -14.71
CA TRP A 60 -1.32 11.13 -14.71
C TRP A 60 -1.15 9.99 -15.72
N ASP A 61 0.07 9.84 -16.19
CA ASP A 61 0.50 8.73 -17.02
C ASP A 61 1.64 8.00 -16.30
N VAL A 62 1.68 6.69 -16.42
CA VAL A 62 2.78 5.90 -15.91
C VAL A 62 3.13 4.77 -16.86
N GLU A 63 4.42 4.55 -17.02
CA GLU A 63 4.97 3.42 -17.75
C GLU A 63 5.73 2.51 -16.80
N GLY A 64 5.65 1.20 -17.05
CA GLY A 64 6.29 0.25 -16.17
C GLY A 64 6.13 -1.19 -16.60
N LYS A 65 6.03 -2.05 -15.58
CA LYS A 65 5.76 -3.48 -15.75
C LYS A 65 4.67 -3.90 -14.80
N LEU A 66 3.83 -4.79 -15.27
CA LEU A 66 2.83 -5.50 -14.47
C LEU A 66 3.17 -6.99 -14.50
N ALA A 67 3.08 -7.66 -13.35
CA ALA A 67 3.00 -9.10 -13.25
C ALA A 67 1.77 -9.49 -12.45
N VAL A 68 1.04 -10.48 -12.93
CA VAL A 68 -0.19 -11.02 -12.33
C VAL A 68 0.06 -12.49 -12.04
N TYR A 69 -0.17 -12.88 -10.81
CA TYR A 69 -0.07 -14.27 -10.35
C TYR A 69 -1.45 -14.72 -9.87
N VAL A 70 -1.96 -15.78 -10.45
CA VAL A 70 -3.23 -16.41 -10.09
C VAL A 70 -2.99 -17.90 -10.12
N ASP A 71 -3.26 -18.59 -9.03
CA ASP A 71 -2.90 -19.99 -8.84
C ASP A 71 -1.41 -20.23 -9.17
N ASP A 72 -1.13 -21.26 -9.97
CA ASP A 72 0.23 -21.60 -10.44
C ASP A 72 0.63 -20.83 -11.71
N LYS A 73 -0.20 -19.90 -12.21
CA LYS A 73 0.05 -19.16 -13.45
C LYS A 73 0.60 -17.78 -13.14
N ASN A 74 1.57 -17.36 -13.95
CA ASN A 74 2.03 -16.00 -13.94
C ASN A 74 2.00 -15.41 -15.35
N ASN A 75 1.54 -14.17 -15.44
CA ASN A 75 1.58 -13.38 -16.66
C ASN A 75 2.26 -12.05 -16.36
N SER A 76 3.07 -11.57 -17.28
CA SER A 76 3.72 -10.28 -17.12
C SER A 76 3.80 -9.54 -18.44
N GLY A 77 3.87 -8.22 -18.37
CA GLY A 77 3.97 -7.39 -19.56
C GLY A 77 4.48 -5.98 -19.25
N LEU A 78 4.77 -5.24 -20.31
CA LEU A 78 5.00 -3.82 -20.25
C LEU A 78 3.65 -3.13 -20.09
N LEU A 79 3.57 -2.23 -19.12
CA LEU A 79 2.36 -1.47 -18.79
C LEU A 79 2.55 -0.02 -19.23
N THR A 80 1.57 0.50 -19.97
CA THR A 80 1.29 1.93 -20.10
C THR A 80 -0.08 2.19 -19.51
N TRP A 81 -0.14 3.06 -18.50
CA TRP A 81 -1.39 3.44 -17.87
C TRP A 81 -1.56 4.96 -17.91
N ARG A 82 -2.67 5.42 -18.46
CA ARG A 82 -3.06 6.83 -18.48
C ARG A 82 -4.36 6.98 -17.70
N GLN A 83 -4.36 7.83 -16.70
CA GLN A 83 -5.54 8.14 -15.88
C GLN A 83 -6.02 9.56 -16.20
N ARG A 84 -7.32 9.73 -16.35
CA ARG A 84 -7.99 11.00 -16.62
C ARG A 84 -9.26 11.07 -15.77
N SER A 85 -9.12 11.50 -14.51
CA SER A 85 -10.21 11.46 -13.53
C SER A 85 -10.77 10.03 -13.37
N ALA A 86 -12.00 9.77 -13.75
CA ALA A 86 -12.61 8.44 -13.70
C ALA A 86 -12.34 7.59 -14.95
N SER A 87 -11.86 8.21 -16.05
CA SER A 87 -11.54 7.48 -17.29
C SER A 87 -10.08 7.02 -17.29
N PHE A 88 -9.82 5.92 -17.94
CA PHE A 88 -8.47 5.36 -18.00
C PHE A 88 -8.19 4.65 -19.32
N TYR A 89 -6.91 4.49 -19.59
CA TYR A 89 -6.35 3.73 -20.70
C TYR A 89 -5.24 2.83 -20.14
N LEU A 90 -5.35 1.54 -20.39
CA LEU A 90 -4.34 0.54 -20.06
C LEU A 90 -3.88 -0.15 -21.34
N LEU A 91 -2.57 -0.21 -21.52
CA LEU A 91 -1.96 -1.01 -22.58
C LEU A 91 -0.95 -1.96 -21.94
N ILE A 92 -1.17 -3.24 -22.12
CA ILE A 92 -0.30 -4.30 -21.61
C ILE A 92 0.25 -5.07 -22.80
N ASN A 93 1.56 -5.01 -22.99
CA ASN A 93 2.27 -5.76 -24.02
C ASN A 93 2.98 -6.94 -23.37
N GLY A 94 2.60 -8.13 -23.76
CA GLY A 94 3.23 -9.37 -23.31
C GLY A 94 4.70 -9.47 -23.74
N PRO A 95 5.48 -10.38 -23.10
CA PRO A 95 6.89 -10.55 -23.43
C PRO A 95 7.06 -11.07 -24.86
N LEU A 96 8.10 -10.56 -25.56
CA LEU A 96 8.47 -10.96 -26.92
C LEU A 96 7.32 -10.88 -27.94
N GLY A 97 6.33 -9.98 -27.73
CA GLY A 97 5.19 -9.83 -28.63
C GLY A 97 4.13 -10.94 -28.50
N SER A 98 4.11 -11.65 -27.38
CA SER A 98 3.17 -12.75 -27.12
C SER A 98 1.70 -12.34 -27.06
N GLY A 99 1.41 -11.05 -27.14
CA GLY A 99 0.06 -10.49 -27.19
C GLY A 99 0.02 -9.05 -26.68
N GLN A 100 -1.06 -8.38 -27.04
CA GLN A 100 -1.37 -7.04 -26.56
C GLN A 100 -2.79 -7.07 -26.00
N LEU A 101 -2.96 -6.46 -24.82
CA LEU A 101 -4.24 -6.19 -24.23
C LEU A 101 -4.38 -4.67 -24.08
N HIS A 102 -5.37 -4.11 -24.69
CA HIS A 102 -5.73 -2.70 -24.62
C HIS A 102 -7.08 -2.58 -23.93
N ILE A 103 -7.18 -1.77 -22.88
CA ILE A 103 -8.42 -1.53 -22.15
C ILE A 103 -8.62 -0.04 -22.03
N GLU A 104 -9.77 0.44 -22.49
CA GLU A 104 -10.23 1.80 -22.28
C GLU A 104 -11.47 1.78 -21.41
N GLY A 105 -11.52 2.67 -20.43
CA GLY A 105 -12.64 2.77 -19.51
C GLY A 105 -13.09 4.21 -19.30
N THR A 106 -14.40 4.37 -19.31
CA THR A 106 -15.13 5.53 -18.80
C THR A 106 -15.94 5.11 -17.57
N PRO A 107 -16.66 6.00 -16.87
CA PRO A 107 -17.54 5.59 -15.77
C PRO A 107 -18.62 4.57 -16.14
N ASP A 108 -19.06 4.56 -17.41
CA ASP A 108 -20.25 3.82 -17.84
C ASP A 108 -19.92 2.68 -18.84
N LEU A 109 -18.71 2.63 -19.37
CA LEU A 109 -18.33 1.67 -20.40
C LEU A 109 -16.84 1.36 -20.32
N VAL A 110 -16.52 0.08 -20.37
CA VAL A 110 -15.15 -0.42 -20.54
C VAL A 110 -15.08 -1.28 -21.79
N VAL A 111 -14.05 -1.05 -22.59
CA VAL A 111 -13.77 -1.79 -23.81
C VAL A 111 -12.40 -2.41 -23.72
N ALA A 112 -12.31 -3.72 -23.82
CA ALA A 112 -11.06 -4.46 -23.92
C ALA A 112 -10.85 -5.01 -25.33
N THR A 113 -9.68 -4.75 -25.91
CA THR A 113 -9.29 -5.23 -27.24
C THR A 113 -8.02 -6.08 -27.14
N SER A 114 -8.05 -7.23 -27.74
CA SER A 114 -6.90 -8.13 -27.83
C SER A 114 -6.83 -8.77 -29.22
N ASN A 115 -5.83 -9.65 -29.43
CA ASN A 115 -5.77 -10.45 -30.66
C ASN A 115 -6.92 -11.48 -30.81
N LYS A 116 -7.73 -11.68 -29.77
CA LYS A 116 -8.93 -12.54 -29.80
C LYS A 116 -10.21 -11.80 -30.17
N GLY A 117 -10.16 -10.47 -30.23
CA GLY A 117 -11.32 -9.62 -30.51
C GLY A 117 -11.50 -8.52 -29.47
N GLN A 118 -12.69 -7.99 -29.43
CA GLN A 118 -13.12 -6.91 -28.55
C GLN A 118 -14.27 -7.39 -27.67
N VAL A 119 -14.22 -6.98 -26.40
CA VAL A 119 -15.26 -7.23 -25.39
C VAL A 119 -15.61 -5.91 -24.73
N GLU A 120 -16.89 -5.74 -24.42
CA GLU A 120 -17.43 -4.55 -23.74
C GLU A 120 -18.05 -4.98 -22.41
N ALA A 121 -17.89 -4.16 -21.37
CA ALA A 121 -18.49 -4.34 -20.06
C ALA A 121 -18.88 -3.01 -19.43
N THR A 122 -19.74 -3.03 -18.43
CA THR A 122 -20.17 -1.82 -17.71
C THR A 122 -19.09 -1.27 -16.75
N SER A 123 -18.15 -2.11 -16.34
CA SER A 123 -17.00 -1.73 -15.51
C SER A 123 -15.81 -2.66 -15.77
N ILE A 124 -14.64 -2.27 -15.31
CA ILE A 124 -13.44 -3.12 -15.44
C ILE A 124 -13.53 -4.32 -14.49
N GLU A 125 -14.19 -4.18 -13.35
CA GLU A 125 -14.48 -5.26 -12.42
C GLU A 125 -15.36 -6.33 -13.10
N ALA A 126 -16.47 -5.90 -13.76
CA ALA A 126 -17.32 -6.80 -14.52
C ALA A 126 -16.56 -7.48 -15.66
N LEU A 127 -15.72 -6.75 -16.39
CA LEU A 127 -14.89 -7.30 -17.46
C LEU A 127 -13.98 -8.43 -16.96
N PHE A 128 -13.30 -8.21 -15.83
CA PHE A 128 -12.36 -9.20 -15.30
C PHE A 128 -13.08 -10.39 -14.66
N GLU A 129 -14.23 -10.17 -14.05
CA GLU A 129 -15.07 -11.25 -13.51
C GLU A 129 -15.63 -12.13 -14.63
N GLU A 130 -16.18 -11.55 -15.71
CA GLU A 130 -16.78 -12.28 -16.83
C GLU A 130 -15.73 -13.02 -17.68
N GLU A 131 -14.57 -12.40 -17.96
CA GLU A 131 -13.58 -12.96 -18.88
C GLU A 131 -12.53 -13.84 -18.20
N PHE A 132 -12.28 -13.63 -16.90
CA PHE A 132 -11.17 -14.27 -16.19
C PHE A 132 -11.56 -14.90 -14.86
N ASP A 133 -12.79 -14.71 -14.36
CA ASP A 133 -13.23 -15.10 -13.01
C ASP A 133 -12.36 -14.46 -11.90
N TRP A 134 -11.98 -13.21 -12.10
CA TRP A 134 -11.12 -12.45 -11.19
C TRP A 134 -11.81 -11.20 -10.69
N GLN A 135 -11.59 -10.90 -9.41
CA GLN A 135 -11.90 -9.60 -8.86
C GLN A 135 -10.72 -8.65 -9.09
N PHE A 136 -10.94 -7.58 -9.84
CA PHE A 136 -9.91 -6.59 -10.15
C PHE A 136 -10.24 -5.25 -9.48
N PRO A 137 -9.41 -4.76 -8.52
CA PRO A 137 -9.76 -3.61 -7.69
C PRO A 137 -9.37 -2.27 -8.35
N MET A 138 -9.91 -1.96 -9.53
CA MET A 138 -9.50 -0.77 -10.29
C MET A 138 -9.88 0.53 -9.59
N GLN A 139 -11.01 0.54 -8.89
CA GLN A 139 -11.47 1.70 -8.13
C GLN A 139 -10.43 2.11 -7.06
N GLU A 140 -9.87 1.13 -6.36
CA GLU A 140 -8.85 1.30 -5.35
C GLU A 140 -7.46 1.46 -5.97
N LEU A 141 -7.17 0.70 -7.01
CA LEU A 141 -5.85 0.63 -7.63
C LEU A 141 -5.35 1.98 -8.13
N ARG A 142 -6.23 2.82 -8.67
CA ARG A 142 -5.89 4.19 -9.09
C ARG A 142 -5.39 5.07 -7.94
N TYR A 143 -5.82 4.82 -6.70
CA TYR A 143 -5.33 5.48 -5.49
C TYR A 143 -4.06 4.82 -4.98
N TRP A 144 -4.05 3.49 -4.89
CA TRP A 144 -2.87 2.75 -4.42
C TRP A 144 -1.65 2.95 -5.32
N ALA A 145 -1.84 3.11 -6.63
CA ALA A 145 -0.74 3.44 -7.54
C ALA A 145 -0.04 4.75 -7.15
N ARG A 146 -0.74 5.70 -6.52
CA ARG A 146 -0.19 6.96 -6.03
C ARG A 146 0.27 6.90 -4.57
N GLY A 147 0.17 5.75 -3.90
CA GLY A 147 0.58 5.57 -2.50
C GLY A 147 -0.41 6.09 -1.47
N ILE A 148 -1.68 6.22 -1.83
CA ILE A 148 -2.76 6.70 -0.96
C ILE A 148 -3.94 5.72 -0.94
N PRO A 149 -4.74 5.68 0.14
CA PRO A 149 -5.95 4.88 0.17
C PRO A 149 -7.06 5.49 -0.69
N GLN A 150 -7.99 4.67 -1.13
CA GLN A 150 -9.26 5.11 -1.68
C GLN A 150 -10.10 5.75 -0.56
N PRO A 151 -10.65 6.99 -0.74
CA PRO A 151 -11.22 7.76 0.37
C PRO A 151 -12.52 7.21 0.95
N ASP A 152 -13.34 6.50 0.16
CA ASP A 152 -14.70 6.10 0.57
C ASP A 152 -14.73 4.77 1.35
N THR A 153 -13.59 4.12 1.55
CA THR A 153 -13.47 2.84 2.25
C THR A 153 -12.43 2.93 3.36
N LEU A 154 -12.72 2.36 4.52
CA LEU A 154 -11.78 2.31 5.63
C LEU A 154 -10.48 1.62 5.22
N ALA A 155 -9.37 2.22 5.60
CA ALA A 155 -8.04 1.70 5.37
C ALA A 155 -7.20 1.68 6.65
N LYS A 156 -6.39 0.64 6.82
CA LYS A 156 -5.34 0.60 7.83
C LYS A 156 -4.00 0.82 7.13
N ILE A 157 -3.27 1.84 7.57
CA ILE A 157 -2.03 2.26 6.92
C ILE A 157 -0.86 2.15 7.90
N THR A 158 0.25 1.58 7.45
CA THR A 158 1.53 1.71 8.12
C THR A 158 2.46 2.59 7.30
N TYR A 159 3.42 3.23 7.97
CA TYR A 159 4.30 4.20 7.32
C TYR A 159 5.76 3.78 7.47
N ASN A 160 6.58 4.10 6.48
CA ASN A 160 8.03 3.96 6.55
C ASN A 160 8.67 5.16 7.28
N SER A 161 9.99 5.13 7.44
CA SER A 161 10.74 6.19 8.13
C SER A 161 10.70 7.56 7.41
N ALA A 162 10.36 7.60 6.14
CA ALA A 162 10.16 8.83 5.37
C ALA A 162 8.73 9.39 5.48
N GLY A 163 7.84 8.68 6.21
CA GLY A 163 6.43 9.03 6.35
C GLY A 163 5.58 8.67 5.14
N GLU A 164 6.09 7.85 4.22
CA GLU A 164 5.34 7.32 3.08
C GLU A 164 4.62 6.03 3.48
N ALA A 165 3.53 5.68 2.82
CA ALA A 165 2.85 4.42 3.10
C ALA A 165 3.81 3.24 2.91
N ALA A 166 3.94 2.38 3.92
CA ALA A 166 4.63 1.10 3.81
C ALA A 166 3.65 0.00 3.42
N THR A 167 2.46 0.01 4.05
CA THR A 167 1.36 -0.88 3.68
C THR A 167 0.03 -0.15 3.74
N ILE A 168 -0.93 -0.59 2.92
CA ILE A 168 -2.34 -0.22 3.00
C ILE A 168 -3.15 -1.52 3.01
N GLU A 169 -3.92 -1.75 4.06
CA GLU A 169 -4.95 -2.79 4.11
C GLU A 169 -6.30 -2.13 3.83
N GLN A 170 -6.97 -2.47 2.74
CA GLN A 170 -8.22 -1.84 2.32
C GLN A 170 -9.03 -2.77 1.43
N ALA A 171 -10.34 -2.83 1.62
CA ALA A 171 -11.28 -3.60 0.80
C ALA A 171 -10.89 -5.10 0.63
N GLY A 172 -10.27 -5.71 1.65
CA GLY A 172 -9.80 -7.09 1.60
C GLY A 172 -8.45 -7.29 0.90
N TRP A 173 -7.80 -6.21 0.48
CA TRP A 173 -6.48 -6.22 -0.16
C TRP A 173 -5.38 -5.73 0.76
N LEU A 174 -4.20 -6.32 0.63
CA LEU A 174 -2.96 -5.84 1.23
C LEU A 174 -2.06 -5.27 0.14
N VAL A 175 -1.79 -3.98 0.22
CA VAL A 175 -0.87 -3.27 -0.64
C VAL A 175 0.44 -3.04 0.10
N THR A 176 1.56 -3.48 -0.46
CA THR A 176 2.91 -3.28 0.10
C THR A 176 3.74 -2.43 -0.84
N TYR A 177 4.30 -1.36 -0.31
CA TYR A 177 5.17 -0.44 -1.05
C TYR A 177 6.63 -0.74 -0.75
N HIS A 178 7.34 -1.28 -1.73
CA HIS A 178 8.75 -1.65 -1.58
C HIS A 178 9.71 -0.48 -1.81
N SER A 179 9.32 0.49 -2.64
CA SER A 179 10.15 1.66 -2.94
C SER A 179 9.33 2.79 -3.54
N TYR A 180 9.86 4.00 -3.37
CA TYR A 180 9.35 5.25 -3.90
C TYR A 180 10.39 5.96 -4.75
N SER A 181 9.97 6.90 -5.58
CA SER A 181 10.80 7.85 -6.30
C SER A 181 10.24 9.26 -6.13
N ASN A 182 11.11 10.25 -6.08
CA ASN A 182 10.67 11.63 -6.07
C ASN A 182 10.36 12.09 -7.50
N VAL A 183 9.12 12.51 -7.73
CA VAL A 183 8.68 13.05 -9.02
C VAL A 183 8.04 14.42 -8.75
N ASN A 184 8.69 15.47 -9.18
CA ASN A 184 8.23 16.86 -8.98
C ASN A 184 7.95 17.19 -7.50
N GLY A 185 8.73 16.66 -6.56
CA GLY A 185 8.55 16.87 -5.12
C GLY A 185 7.56 15.92 -4.46
N LEU A 186 6.87 15.08 -5.22
CA LEU A 186 5.93 14.08 -4.72
C LEU A 186 6.58 12.69 -4.63
N PRO A 187 6.32 11.95 -3.54
CA PRO A 187 6.78 10.57 -3.40
C PRO A 187 5.86 9.64 -4.20
N MET A 188 6.25 9.31 -5.39
CA MET A 188 5.50 8.39 -6.25
C MET A 188 6.00 6.96 -6.05
N PRO A 189 5.11 5.98 -5.84
CA PRO A 189 5.49 4.59 -5.72
C PRO A 189 6.26 4.11 -6.95
N LYS A 190 7.31 3.31 -6.72
CA LYS A 190 8.12 2.70 -7.77
C LYS A 190 7.91 1.20 -7.88
N LYS A 191 7.75 0.51 -6.74
CA LYS A 191 7.43 -0.91 -6.72
C LYS A 191 6.36 -1.18 -5.68
N ILE A 192 5.26 -1.78 -6.15
CA ILE A 192 4.07 -2.08 -5.36
C ILE A 192 3.76 -3.56 -5.52
N GLU A 193 3.40 -4.21 -4.43
CA GLU A 193 2.83 -5.55 -4.42
C GLU A 193 1.45 -5.48 -3.80
N ILE A 194 0.46 -6.10 -4.45
CA ILE A 194 -0.94 -6.07 -4.06
C ILE A 194 -1.42 -7.50 -3.99
N VAL A 195 -1.92 -7.91 -2.83
CA VAL A 195 -2.37 -9.27 -2.57
C VAL A 195 -3.80 -9.24 -2.06
N GLY A 196 -4.67 -10.03 -2.67
CA GLY A 196 -6.04 -10.21 -2.21
C GLY A 196 -6.66 -11.45 -2.81
N ALA A 197 -7.47 -12.18 -2.03
CA ALA A 197 -8.01 -13.48 -2.40
C ALA A 197 -6.92 -14.37 -3.02
N ASP A 198 -7.11 -14.82 -4.27
CA ASP A 198 -6.20 -15.73 -4.96
C ASP A 198 -5.27 -15.00 -5.97
N ILE A 199 -5.24 -13.67 -5.91
CA ILE A 199 -4.49 -12.84 -6.86
C ILE A 199 -3.37 -12.07 -6.16
N ARG A 200 -2.19 -12.05 -6.80
CA ARG A 200 -1.08 -11.19 -6.45
C ARG A 200 -0.64 -10.39 -7.68
N LEU A 201 -0.68 -9.08 -7.55
CA LEU A 201 -0.21 -8.14 -8.56
C LEU A 201 1.13 -7.55 -8.13
N VAL A 202 2.06 -7.41 -9.06
CA VAL A 202 3.31 -6.68 -8.84
C VAL A 202 3.44 -5.62 -9.92
N LEU A 203 3.48 -4.37 -9.49
CA LEU A 203 3.68 -3.20 -10.34
C LEU A 203 5.09 -2.65 -10.15
N VAL A 204 5.81 -2.44 -11.23
CA VAL A 204 7.07 -1.69 -11.24
C VAL A 204 6.86 -0.47 -12.11
N LEU A 205 6.62 0.67 -11.47
CA LEU A 205 6.27 1.95 -12.09
C LEU A 205 7.58 2.74 -12.30
N LYS A 206 7.95 2.98 -13.56
CA LYS A 206 9.27 3.51 -13.90
C LYS A 206 9.26 4.99 -14.23
N SER A 207 8.27 5.41 -15.01
CA SER A 207 8.20 6.76 -15.55
C SER A 207 6.83 7.34 -15.27
N TRP A 208 6.78 8.37 -14.43
CA TRP A 208 5.59 9.14 -14.16
C TRP A 208 5.60 10.41 -15.00
N LEU A 209 4.52 10.67 -15.73
CA LEU A 209 4.38 11.78 -16.66
C LEU A 209 3.02 12.46 -16.48
N ASN A 210 2.90 13.69 -16.96
CA ASN A 210 1.62 14.41 -17.01
C ASN A 210 0.87 14.45 -15.67
N LEU A 211 1.59 14.64 -14.56
CA LEU A 211 1.01 14.77 -13.23
C LEU A 211 0.29 16.11 -13.13
N LEU A 212 -1.03 16.10 -13.33
CA LEU A 212 -1.84 17.31 -13.29
C LEU A 212 -2.84 17.23 -12.13
N PRO A 213 -2.83 18.23 -11.23
CA PRO A 213 -3.85 18.35 -10.21
C PRO A 213 -5.17 18.80 -10.84
N PHE A 214 -6.24 18.73 -10.06
CA PHE A 214 -7.51 19.32 -10.42
C PHE A 214 -7.29 20.80 -10.81
N PRO A 215 -7.79 21.27 -11.96
CA PRO A 215 -7.67 22.69 -12.29
C PRO A 215 -8.29 23.50 -11.14
N ARG A 216 -7.48 24.31 -10.48
CA ARG A 216 -8.03 25.28 -9.53
C ARG A 216 -8.96 26.16 -10.34
N LEU A 217 -10.25 26.14 -10.01
CA LEU A 217 -11.16 27.14 -10.50
C LEU A 217 -10.56 28.49 -10.12
N ASN A 218 -10.18 29.27 -11.11
CA ASN A 218 -9.66 30.61 -10.86
C ASN A 218 -10.81 31.40 -10.21
N PRO A 219 -10.69 31.85 -8.95
CA PRO A 219 -11.78 32.57 -8.29
C PRO A 219 -12.13 33.90 -8.97
N SER A 220 -11.36 34.30 -9.97
CA SER A 220 -11.58 35.51 -10.76
C SER A 220 -12.42 35.29 -12.03
N PHE A 221 -12.88 34.07 -12.32
CA PHE A 221 -13.79 33.86 -13.45
C PHE A 221 -15.22 34.22 -13.04
N THR A 222 -15.56 35.50 -13.12
CA THR A 222 -16.95 35.98 -13.12
C THR A 222 -17.47 35.80 -14.53
N PRO A 223 -18.47 34.94 -14.81
CA PRO A 223 -19.08 34.87 -16.11
C PRO A 223 -19.76 36.20 -16.37
N THR A 224 -19.28 36.93 -17.37
CA THR A 224 -19.95 38.13 -17.84
C THR A 224 -21.18 37.63 -18.61
N LEU A 225 -22.35 37.69 -17.97
CA LEU A 225 -23.63 37.57 -18.69
C LEU A 225 -23.74 38.78 -19.60
N SER A 226 -23.64 38.60 -20.90
CA SER A 226 -24.01 39.63 -21.88
C SER A 226 -25.52 39.81 -21.80
N PRO A 227 -26.04 41.03 -21.56
CA PRO A 227 -27.47 41.28 -21.68
C PRO A 227 -27.86 41.23 -23.19
N GLU A 228 -28.87 40.45 -23.50
CA GLU A 228 -29.64 40.59 -24.73
C GLU A 228 -30.47 41.89 -24.76
#